data_df3e70792f2b2da7487d0fc9a8c2cdd5
#
_entry.id   df3e70792f2b2da7487d0fc9a8c2cdd5
#
_cell.length_a   1.000
_cell.length_b   1.000
_cell.length_c   1.000
_cell.angle_alpha   90.00
_cell.angle_beta   90.00
_cell.angle_gamma   90.00
#
_symmetry.space_group_name_H-M   'P 1'
#
loop_
_entity.id
_entity.type
_entity.pdbx_description
1 polymer ?
#
loop_
_entity_poly.entity_id
_entity_poly.type
_entity_poly.pdbx_seq_one_letter_code
_entity_poly.pdbx_strand_id
1 'polypeptide(L)'
;MRVKNALIAAIVPLVTLLPQLTPIATAQVRSSCNVPIVGRERGSQVNMRSGAGTNYESPSYVLVGQLVNLLRDDRDGDRLQRKDNEGMIWAFVEYVPTRTRGWIREDFLGEACVR
;
A
#
# COMPACT_ATOMS: atom_id res chain seq x y z
N MET A 1 -31.43 41.66 -40.08
CA MET A 1 -31.19 41.21 -39.77
C MET A 1 -30.58 40.49 -39.40
N ARG A 2 -30.55 40.21 -39.17
CA ARG A 2 -30.00 39.52 -38.79
C ARG A 2 -29.46 38.77 -38.11
N VAL A 3 -29.58 38.75 -38.03
CA VAL A 3 -29.07 38.06 -37.39
C VAL A 3 -28.54 37.35 -37.04
N LYS A 4 -28.40 37.16 -36.94
CA LYS A 4 -27.91 36.47 -36.63
C LYS A 4 -27.30 35.80 -36.10
N ASN A 5 -27.32 35.74 -36.01
CA ASN A 5 -26.72 35.09 -35.60
C ASN A 5 -26.26 34.47 -34.94
N ALA A 6 -26.23 34.44 -34.82
CA ALA A 6 -25.66 33.85 -34.16
C ALA A 6 -25.29 33.15 -33.71
N LEU A 7 -25.26 32.81 -33.67
CA LEU A 7 -24.76 32.09 -33.23
C LEU A 7 -24.25 31.37 -32.75
N ILE A 8 -24.17 31.28 -32.64
CA ILE A 8 -23.65 30.61 -32.21
C ILE A 8 -23.16 29.99 -31.61
N ALA A 9 -23.18 30.01 -31.48
CA ALA A 9 -22.58 29.40 -30.86
C ALA A 9 -22.23 28.78 -30.26
N ALA A 10 -22.24 28.65 -30.20
CA ALA A 10 -21.75 28.04 -29.57
C ALA A 10 -21.38 27.28 -29.15
N ILE A 11 -21.33 27.07 -29.25
CA ILE A 11 -21.02 26.28 -28.93
C ILE A 11 -20.38 25.65 -28.32
N VAL A 12 -20.29 25.65 -28.16
CA VAL A 12 -19.64 25.03 -27.61
C VAL A 12 -19.14 24.38 -26.94
N PRO A 13 -19.16 24.36 -26.87
CA PRO A 13 -18.57 23.78 -26.18
C PRO A 13 -18.12 23.09 -25.69
N LEU A 14 -18.15 22.74 -25.70
CA LEU A 14 -17.75 22.04 -25.24
C LEU A 14 -17.15 21.40 -24.79
N VAL A 15 -17.11 21.37 -24.74
CA VAL A 15 -16.58 20.77 -24.35
C VAL A 15 -16.00 20.25 -23.71
N THR A 16 -15.90 20.16 -23.62
CA THR A 16 -15.42 19.71 -23.08
C THR A 16 -15.02 19.11 -22.43
N LEU A 17 -14.99 18.81 -22.35
CA LEU A 17 -14.65 18.26 -21.78
C LEU A 17 -14.07 17.62 -21.22
N LEU A 18 -13.91 17.38 -21.05
CA LEU A 18 -13.51 16.79 -20.51
C LEU A 18 -12.77 16.19 -20.05
N PRO A 19 -12.45 15.97 -19.69
CA PRO A 19 -11.67 15.55 -19.19
C PRO A 19 -11.35 14.75 -18.57
N GLN A 20 -10.96 14.25 -18.46
CA GLN A 20 -10.61 13.49 -17.99
C GLN A 20 -9.99 13.21 -17.20
N LEU A 21 -9.87 12.92 -16.73
CA LEU A 21 -9.45 12.65 -15.87
C LEU A 21 -8.83 11.63 -15.75
N THR A 22 -8.03 11.54 -15.56
CA THR A 22 -7.37 10.55 -15.60
C THR A 22 -6.81 10.14 -14.49
N PRO A 23 -6.83 9.13 -14.15
CA PRO A 23 -6.33 8.65 -13.00
C PRO A 23 -4.92 8.53 -13.04
N ILE A 24 -4.32 8.63 -12.04
CA ILE A 24 -3.07 8.63 -11.99
C ILE A 24 -2.62 7.48 -11.40
N ALA A 25 -1.88 6.79 -11.90
CA ALA A 25 -1.40 5.74 -11.34
C ALA A 25 -0.30 5.93 -10.61
N THR A 26 -0.27 5.84 -9.51
CA THR A 26 0.84 6.13 -8.84
C THR A 26 1.34 5.01 -8.12
N ALA A 27 0.98 3.88 -8.32
CA ALA A 27 1.35 2.86 -7.50
C ALA A 27 2.73 2.50 -7.57
N GLN A 28 3.49 2.78 -6.68
CA GLN A 28 4.80 2.37 -6.62
C GLN A 28 4.94 1.05 -5.92
N VAL A 29 3.96 0.64 -5.14
CA VAL A 29 3.98 -0.55 -4.34
C VAL A 29 2.67 -1.25 -4.50
N ARG A 30 2.67 -2.53 -4.77
CA ARG A 30 1.44 -3.26 -4.94
C ARG A 30 1.24 -4.23 -3.82
N SER A 31 -0.02 -4.41 -3.48
CA SER A 31 -0.41 -5.44 -2.57
C SER A 31 -0.24 -6.79 -3.25
N SER A 32 0.33 -7.75 -2.57
CA SER A 32 0.49 -9.06 -3.15
C SER A 32 -0.42 -10.09 -2.53
N CYS A 33 -0.48 -10.16 -1.23
CA CYS A 33 -1.38 -11.10 -0.57
C CYS A 33 -1.49 -10.74 0.90
N ASN A 34 -2.55 -11.22 1.52
CA ASN A 34 -2.77 -11.04 2.95
C ASN A 34 -2.18 -12.21 3.69
N VAL A 35 -1.43 -11.96 4.72
CA VAL A 35 -0.92 -13.00 5.59
C VAL A 35 -1.26 -12.65 7.02
N PRO A 36 -1.45 -13.63 7.88
CA PRO A 36 -1.73 -13.36 9.28
C PRO A 36 -0.48 -13.02 10.04
N ILE A 37 -0.63 -12.18 11.05
CA ILE A 37 0.45 -11.93 11.99
C ILE A 37 0.42 -13.08 12.97
N VAL A 38 1.55 -13.75 13.14
CA VAL A 38 1.63 -14.90 14.03
C VAL A 38 2.56 -14.58 15.20
N GLY A 39 2.36 -15.30 16.28
CA GLY A 39 3.17 -15.11 17.47
C GLY A 39 2.65 -16.01 18.56
N ARG A 40 3.23 -15.88 19.73
CA ARG A 40 2.92 -16.79 20.81
C ARG A 40 1.48 -16.64 21.30
N GLU A 41 1.03 -15.41 21.46
CA GLU A 41 -0.29 -15.18 21.99
C GLU A 41 -1.09 -14.28 21.09
N ARG A 42 -2.34 -14.65 20.85
CA ARG A 42 -3.22 -13.82 20.05
C ARG A 42 -3.44 -12.50 20.75
N GLY A 43 -3.42 -11.43 19.99
CA GLY A 43 -3.59 -10.09 20.52
C GLY A 43 -2.33 -9.42 21.01
N SER A 44 -1.20 -10.13 21.02
CA SER A 44 0.07 -9.51 21.39
C SER A 44 0.52 -8.54 20.32
N GLN A 45 1.26 -7.52 20.72
CA GLN A 45 1.73 -6.50 19.80
C GLN A 45 2.96 -6.95 19.03
N VAL A 46 2.99 -6.65 17.76
CA VAL A 46 4.15 -6.86 16.91
C VAL A 46 4.49 -5.50 16.31
N ASN A 47 5.68 -5.04 16.55
CA ASN A 47 6.08 -3.69 16.12
C ASN A 47 6.20 -3.58 14.62
N MET A 48 5.67 -2.48 14.08
CA MET A 48 5.91 -2.09 12.70
C MET A 48 6.93 -0.98 12.73
N ARG A 49 8.06 -1.21 12.09
CA ARG A 49 9.18 -0.28 12.20
C ARG A 49 9.38 0.52 10.92
N SER A 50 10.07 1.62 11.05
CA SER A 50 10.32 2.50 9.92
C SER A 50 11.39 1.94 9.00
N GLY A 51 12.11 0.92 9.40
CA GLY A 51 13.11 0.27 8.57
C GLY A 51 13.28 -1.16 8.99
N ALA A 52 14.08 -1.89 8.25
CA ALA A 52 14.31 -3.31 8.49
C ALA A 52 15.37 -3.47 9.58
N GLY A 53 14.95 -3.64 10.80
CA GLY A 53 15.85 -3.83 11.91
C GLY A 53 15.28 -3.31 13.22
N THR A 54 15.75 -3.86 14.33
CA THR A 54 15.26 -3.46 15.64
C THR A 54 15.82 -2.11 16.07
N ASN A 55 16.80 -1.59 15.34
CA ASN A 55 17.35 -0.28 15.66
C ASN A 55 16.53 0.86 15.03
N TYR A 56 15.51 0.55 14.24
CA TYR A 56 14.63 1.56 13.69
C TYR A 56 13.45 1.79 14.62
N GLU A 57 12.90 2.98 14.56
CA GLU A 57 11.75 3.31 15.39
C GLU A 57 10.54 2.48 15.02
N SER A 58 9.67 2.29 15.98
CA SER A 58 8.43 1.57 15.76
C SER A 58 7.26 2.50 16.04
N PRO A 59 6.86 3.30 15.05
CA PRO A 59 5.76 4.24 15.24
C PRO A 59 4.39 3.57 15.35
N SER A 60 4.29 2.32 15.00
CA SER A 60 3.00 1.63 15.06
C SER A 60 3.21 0.15 15.35
N TYR A 61 2.11 -0.56 15.46
CA TYR A 61 2.16 -1.99 15.72
C TYR A 61 0.91 -2.64 15.15
N VAL A 62 0.96 -3.95 15.01
CA VAL A 62 -0.20 -4.78 14.69
C VAL A 62 -0.29 -5.84 15.76
N LEU A 63 -1.39 -6.57 15.76
CA LEU A 63 -1.62 -7.59 16.77
C LEU A 63 -1.59 -8.98 16.15
N VAL A 64 -1.10 -9.93 16.90
CA VAL A 64 -1.12 -11.31 16.48
C VAL A 64 -2.57 -11.71 16.18
N GLY A 65 -2.79 -12.27 15.02
CA GLY A 65 -4.11 -12.63 14.52
C GLY A 65 -4.67 -11.69 13.48
N GLN A 66 -4.13 -10.49 13.37
CA GLN A 66 -4.56 -9.56 12.34
C GLN A 66 -3.90 -9.90 11.01
N LEU A 67 -4.49 -9.44 9.92
CA LEU A 67 -3.98 -9.69 8.58
C LEU A 67 -3.29 -8.44 8.06
N VAL A 68 -2.19 -8.64 7.37
CA VAL A 68 -1.50 -7.54 6.69
C VAL A 68 -1.24 -7.94 5.25
N ASN A 69 -1.10 -6.97 4.38
CA ASN A 69 -0.72 -7.22 3.01
C ASN A 69 0.78 -7.16 2.88
N LEU A 70 1.34 -8.17 2.22
CA LEU A 70 2.74 -8.11 1.83
C LEU A 70 2.82 -7.22 0.60
N LEU A 71 3.68 -6.24 0.64
CA LEU A 71 3.81 -5.29 -0.45
C LEU A 71 4.92 -5.71 -1.39
N ARG A 72 4.77 -5.35 -2.65
CA ARG A 72 5.75 -5.67 -3.68
C ARG A 72 6.18 -4.39 -4.37
N ASP A 73 7.39 -4.43 -4.89
CA ASP A 73 7.89 -3.37 -5.73
C ASP A 73 7.17 -3.51 -7.07
N ASP A 74 6.59 -2.45 -7.59
CA ASP A 74 5.83 -2.54 -8.83
C ASP A 74 6.74 -2.57 -10.05
N ARG A 75 8.03 -2.35 -9.89
CA ARG A 75 8.95 -2.40 -11.02
C ARG A 75 9.32 -3.82 -11.39
N ASP A 76 9.50 -4.70 -10.42
CA ASP A 76 9.90 -6.07 -10.70
C ASP A 76 8.95 -7.10 -10.11
N GLY A 77 7.96 -6.67 -9.35
CA GLY A 77 6.98 -7.58 -8.77
C GLY A 77 7.48 -8.37 -7.58
N ASP A 78 8.68 -8.10 -7.13
CA ASP A 78 9.23 -8.85 -6.01
C ASP A 78 8.77 -8.28 -4.68
N ARG A 79 8.72 -9.13 -3.68
CA ARG A 79 8.35 -8.68 -2.36
C ARG A 79 9.39 -7.70 -1.85
N LEU A 80 8.92 -6.70 -1.14
CA LEU A 80 9.83 -5.76 -0.54
C LEU A 80 10.37 -6.40 0.74
N GLN A 81 11.58 -6.87 0.68
CA GLN A 81 12.25 -7.56 1.76
C GLN A 81 13.65 -7.00 1.95
N ARG A 82 14.12 -7.01 3.18
CA ARG A 82 15.48 -6.59 3.48
C ARG A 82 16.02 -7.41 4.63
N LYS A 83 17.33 -7.60 4.62
CA LYS A 83 18.01 -8.31 5.68
C LYS A 83 18.63 -7.27 6.60
N ASP A 84 18.51 -7.46 7.89
CA ASP A 84 19.11 -6.54 8.84
C ASP A 84 20.56 -6.95 9.13
N ASN A 85 21.19 -6.26 10.07
CA ASN A 85 22.59 -6.51 10.38
C ASN A 85 22.81 -7.85 11.06
N GLU A 86 21.77 -8.45 11.58
CA GLU A 86 21.87 -9.74 12.24
C GLU A 86 21.43 -10.88 11.32
N GLY A 87 21.17 -10.59 10.07
CA GLY A 87 20.76 -11.62 9.12
C GLY A 87 19.29 -11.94 9.12
N MET A 88 18.49 -11.20 9.88
CA MET A 88 17.06 -11.46 9.93
C MET A 88 16.38 -10.76 8.76
N ILE A 89 15.35 -11.41 8.22
CA ILE A 89 14.65 -10.87 7.06
C ILE A 89 13.41 -10.14 7.52
N TRP A 90 13.20 -8.97 6.95
CA TRP A 90 12.06 -8.10 7.25
C TRP A 90 11.29 -7.88 5.96
N ALA A 91 9.98 -7.77 6.09
CA ALA A 91 9.09 -7.52 4.94
C ALA A 91 8.35 -6.21 5.16
N PHE A 92 8.10 -5.51 4.07
CA PHE A 92 7.33 -4.28 4.12
C PHE A 92 5.87 -4.63 3.93
N VAL A 93 5.03 -4.22 4.84
CA VAL A 93 3.63 -4.64 4.87
C VAL A 93 2.72 -3.45 5.09
N GLU A 94 1.45 -3.66 4.83
CA GLU A 94 0.43 -2.67 5.10
C GLU A 94 -0.71 -3.28 5.90
N TYR A 95 -1.07 -2.65 7.00
CA TYR A 95 -2.28 -3.00 7.72
C TYR A 95 -3.40 -2.17 7.09
N VAL A 96 -4.22 -2.82 6.29
CA VAL A 96 -5.16 -2.15 5.40
C VAL A 96 -6.17 -1.29 6.13
N PRO A 97 -6.77 -1.72 7.24
CA PRO A 97 -7.81 -0.91 7.86
C PRO A 97 -7.41 0.52 8.19
N THR A 98 -6.14 0.74 8.51
CA THR A 98 -5.68 2.08 8.82
C THR A 98 -4.67 2.60 7.80
N ARG A 99 -4.38 1.78 6.77
CA ARG A 99 -3.38 2.12 5.75
C ARG A 99 -2.01 2.39 6.34
N THR A 100 -1.71 1.70 7.42
CA THR A 100 -0.42 1.86 8.09
C THR A 100 0.59 0.92 7.46
N ARG A 101 1.74 1.43 7.10
CA ARG A 101 2.79 0.64 6.48
C ARG A 101 4.01 0.62 7.35
N GLY A 102 4.74 -0.47 7.30
CA GLY A 102 5.97 -0.57 8.04
C GLY A 102 6.64 -1.91 7.81
N TRP A 103 7.79 -2.07 8.45
CA TRP A 103 8.60 -3.27 8.32
C TRP A 103 8.33 -4.18 9.51
N ILE A 104 8.10 -5.44 9.21
CA ILE A 104 7.88 -6.47 10.23
C ILE A 104 8.83 -7.62 9.93
N ARG A 105 9.43 -8.16 10.98
CA ARG A 105 10.33 -9.30 10.83
C ARG A 105 9.52 -10.50 10.36
N GLU A 106 10.08 -11.23 9.42
CA GLU A 106 9.32 -12.28 8.73
C GLU A 106 8.86 -13.40 9.63
N ASP A 107 9.54 -13.67 10.72
CA ASP A 107 9.10 -14.72 11.61
C ASP A 107 7.78 -14.39 12.31
N PHE A 108 7.29 -13.16 12.21
CA PHE A 108 5.96 -12.82 12.70
C PHE A 108 4.90 -12.87 11.60
N LEU A 109 5.26 -13.32 10.42
CA LEU A 109 4.31 -13.40 9.32
C LEU A 109 3.98 -14.85 9.01
N GLY A 110 2.71 -15.15 8.88
CA GLY A 110 2.29 -16.49 8.49
C GLY A 110 2.62 -16.75 7.04
N GLU A 111 2.55 -17.99 6.65
CA GLU A 111 2.98 -18.37 5.31
C GLU A 111 1.89 -18.30 4.28
N ALA A 112 0.68 -18.55 4.65
CA ALA A 112 -0.38 -18.64 3.68
C ALA A 112 -0.96 -17.28 3.37
N CYS A 113 -1.27 -17.03 2.12
CA CYS A 113 -2.01 -15.85 1.76
C CYS A 113 -3.48 -16.13 1.97
N VAL A 114 -4.12 -15.30 2.78
CA VAL A 114 -5.51 -15.46 3.10
C VAL A 114 -6.33 -14.53 2.23
N ARG A 115 -7.36 -15.08 1.58
CA ARG A 115 -8.18 -14.27 0.69
C ARG A 115 -9.46 -13.83 1.32
#